data_b17f37946af6da9f00fb1e46b4803c46
#
_entry.id   b17f37946af6da9f00fb1e46b4803c46
#
_cell.length_a   1.000
_cell.length_b   1.000
_cell.length_c   1.000
_cell.angle_alpha   90.00
_cell.angle_beta   90.00
_cell.angle_gamma   90.00
#
_symmetry.space_group_name_H-M   'P 1'
#
loop_
_entity.id
_entity.type
_entity.pdbx_description
1 polymer ?
#
loop_
_entity_poly.entity_id
_entity_poly.type
_entity_poly.pdbx_seq_one_letter_code
_entity_poly.pdbx_strand_id
1 'polypeptide(L)'
;MIRLLARYAAGLRHIEFLPGEPGRIPVILVHGLLHRGIVMKQFALWLNRQGRPVVVYDYRTTRRHIVEHGRELADFLCRREMPQIDLVTHSMGGLLARVALAELAATGRGGMVHRIVMLAPPHHGSAVATAWVEHFAPSPFLVRPLPDLADRPEAAVHDLPVPEGYEIGIIAGRFDNKVSLSSTHLRGERAHVVIDSGHAFIMNRPEARHLTLRFLETGSFDKN
;
A
#
# COMPACT_ATOMS: atom_id res chain seq x y z
N MET A 1 4.89 -1.79 -26.69
CA MET A 1 4.27 -3.15 -26.65
C MET A 1 5.33 -4.26 -26.61
N ILE A 2 6.29 -4.33 -27.53
CA ILE A 2 7.33 -5.40 -27.59
C ILE A 2 8.28 -5.39 -26.38
N ARG A 3 8.67 -4.22 -25.83
CA ARG A 3 9.52 -4.11 -24.63
C ARG A 3 8.81 -4.57 -23.34
N LEU A 4 7.48 -4.51 -23.28
CA LEU A 4 6.70 -5.02 -22.18
C LEU A 4 6.65 -6.55 -22.17
N LEU A 5 6.50 -7.17 -23.34
CA LEU A 5 6.51 -8.63 -23.53
C LEU A 5 7.88 -9.26 -23.26
N ALA A 6 8.98 -8.60 -23.63
CA ALA A 6 10.34 -9.08 -23.36
C ALA A 6 10.68 -9.07 -21.85
N ARG A 7 10.11 -8.15 -21.07
CA ARG A 7 10.24 -8.14 -19.60
C ARG A 7 9.38 -9.22 -18.92
N TYR A 8 8.32 -9.67 -19.56
CA TYR A 8 7.50 -10.80 -19.13
C TYR A 8 8.28 -12.12 -19.15
N ALA A 9 9.12 -12.32 -20.15
CA ALA A 9 9.97 -13.50 -20.30
C ALA A 9 11.12 -13.56 -19.28
N ALA A 10 11.49 -12.44 -18.65
CA ALA A 10 12.59 -12.36 -17.67
C ALA A 10 12.17 -12.64 -16.22
N GLY A 11 11.00 -13.25 -15.96
CA GLY A 11 10.53 -13.61 -14.61
C GLY A 11 10.18 -12.41 -13.73
N LEU A 12 10.03 -11.21 -14.30
CA LEU A 12 9.55 -10.04 -13.60
C LEU A 12 8.07 -10.23 -13.23
N ARG A 13 7.79 -10.09 -11.97
CA ARG A 13 6.49 -10.21 -11.29
C ARG A 13 5.41 -9.46 -12.06
N HIS A 14 4.20 -10.03 -12.10
CA HIS A 14 3.06 -9.50 -12.84
C HIS A 14 2.75 -8.05 -12.47
N ILE A 15 3.20 -7.12 -13.28
CA ILE A 15 2.84 -5.72 -13.21
C ILE A 15 1.80 -5.49 -14.28
N GLU A 16 0.55 -5.35 -13.88
CA GLU A 16 -0.50 -4.96 -14.79
C GLU A 16 -0.45 -3.43 -14.93
N PHE A 17 -0.21 -2.94 -16.13
CA PHE A 17 -0.27 -1.52 -16.47
C PHE A 17 -1.52 -1.25 -17.30
N LEU A 18 -2.33 -0.30 -16.83
CA LEU A 18 -3.48 0.23 -17.51
C LEU A 18 -3.18 1.67 -17.94
N PRO A 19 -3.12 1.96 -19.24
CA PRO A 19 -2.90 3.32 -19.72
C PRO A 19 -4.12 4.20 -19.37
N GLY A 20 -3.88 5.45 -19.00
CA GLY A 20 -4.93 6.44 -18.72
C GLY A 20 -4.87 7.61 -19.68
N GLU A 21 -5.54 8.70 -19.31
CA GLU A 21 -5.52 9.96 -20.05
C GLU A 21 -4.13 10.62 -19.98
N PRO A 22 -3.68 11.27 -21.06
CA PRO A 22 -2.43 12.01 -21.06
C PRO A 22 -2.37 13.09 -19.97
N GLY A 23 -1.23 13.21 -19.31
CA GLY A 23 -1.01 14.24 -18.27
C GLY A 23 -1.58 13.90 -16.87
N ARG A 24 -2.32 12.80 -16.72
CA ARG A 24 -2.79 12.35 -15.39
C ARG A 24 -1.66 11.63 -14.64
N ILE A 25 -1.53 11.91 -13.35
CA ILE A 25 -0.54 11.27 -12.47
C ILE A 25 -0.87 9.79 -12.34
N PRO A 26 0.07 8.86 -12.63
CA PRO A 26 -0.13 7.43 -12.46
C PRO A 26 -0.37 7.02 -11.00
N VAL A 27 -1.24 6.04 -10.79
CA VAL A 27 -1.53 5.46 -9.48
C VAL A 27 -0.86 4.09 -9.37
N ILE A 28 -0.01 3.91 -8.37
CA ILE A 28 0.60 2.62 -8.05
C ILE A 28 -0.21 1.95 -6.93
N LEU A 29 -0.76 0.77 -7.20
CA LEU A 29 -1.53 0.00 -6.23
C LEU A 29 -0.66 -1.09 -5.60
N VAL A 30 -0.63 -1.14 -4.25
CA VAL A 30 0.17 -2.10 -3.48
C VAL A 30 -0.75 -2.91 -2.57
N HIS A 31 -0.78 -4.23 -2.76
CA HIS A 31 -1.65 -5.14 -1.99
C HIS A 31 -1.04 -5.53 -0.62
N GLY A 32 -1.84 -6.18 0.22
CA GLY A 32 -1.46 -6.64 1.56
C GLY A 32 -0.94 -8.07 1.62
N LEU A 33 -0.67 -8.53 2.86
CA LEU A 33 -0.16 -9.87 3.17
C LEU A 33 -1.12 -10.97 2.69
N LEU A 34 -0.54 -12.11 2.25
CA LEU A 34 -1.23 -13.29 1.72
C LEU A 34 -2.11 -13.02 0.50
N HIS A 35 -1.94 -11.85 -0.12
CA HIS A 35 -2.62 -11.49 -1.36
C HIS A 35 -1.64 -11.50 -2.55
N ARG A 36 -2.21 -11.31 -3.74
CA ARG A 36 -1.52 -11.06 -5.01
C ARG A 36 -2.15 -9.83 -5.65
N GLY A 37 -1.46 -9.24 -6.62
CA GLY A 37 -1.95 -8.05 -7.32
C GLY A 37 -3.36 -8.15 -7.87
N ILE A 38 -3.83 -9.37 -8.17
CA ILE A 38 -5.19 -9.62 -8.69
C ILE A 38 -6.30 -9.09 -7.77
N VAL A 39 -6.10 -9.02 -6.45
CA VAL A 39 -7.12 -8.51 -5.52
C VAL A 39 -7.38 -7.02 -5.72
N MET A 40 -6.38 -6.27 -6.24
CA MET A 40 -6.49 -4.84 -6.55
C MET A 40 -7.10 -4.58 -7.94
N LYS A 41 -7.32 -5.62 -8.75
CA LYS A 41 -7.75 -5.48 -10.15
C LYS A 41 -9.03 -4.67 -10.32
N GLN A 42 -10.05 -4.93 -9.50
CA GLN A 42 -11.31 -4.21 -9.58
C GLN A 42 -11.15 -2.72 -9.26
N PHE A 43 -10.27 -2.40 -8.32
CA PHE A 43 -9.93 -1.03 -7.99
C PHE A 43 -9.13 -0.37 -9.13
N ALA A 44 -8.14 -1.08 -9.67
CA ALA A 44 -7.35 -0.63 -10.81
C ALA A 44 -8.23 -0.27 -12.02
N LEU A 45 -9.14 -1.18 -12.40
CA LEU A 45 -10.07 -0.95 -13.50
C LEU A 45 -11.01 0.24 -13.23
N TRP A 46 -11.44 0.42 -11.98
CA TRP A 46 -12.29 1.54 -11.62
C TRP A 46 -11.53 2.87 -11.73
N LEU A 47 -10.31 2.99 -11.16
CA LEU A 47 -9.47 4.19 -11.29
C LEU A 47 -9.13 4.49 -12.76
N ASN A 48 -8.88 3.46 -13.53
CA ASN A 48 -8.58 3.63 -14.97
C ASN A 48 -9.77 4.19 -15.74
N ARG A 49 -11.01 3.78 -15.41
CA ARG A 49 -12.25 4.39 -15.97
C ARG A 49 -12.43 5.85 -15.54
N GLN A 50 -11.75 6.31 -14.49
CA GLN A 50 -11.68 7.73 -14.10
C GLN A 50 -10.53 8.48 -14.80
N GLY A 51 -9.96 7.90 -15.85
CA GLY A 51 -8.87 8.47 -16.64
C GLY A 51 -7.47 8.29 -16.02
N ARG A 52 -7.32 7.65 -14.85
CA ARG A 52 -6.01 7.50 -14.20
C ARG A 52 -5.20 6.36 -14.84
N PRO A 53 -3.93 6.59 -15.23
CA PRO A 53 -3.01 5.48 -15.51
C PRO A 53 -2.79 4.70 -14.22
N VAL A 54 -2.80 3.35 -14.28
CA VAL A 54 -2.67 2.51 -13.09
C VAL A 54 -1.61 1.44 -13.28
N VAL A 55 -0.81 1.22 -12.25
CA VAL A 55 0.14 0.10 -12.17
C VAL A 55 -0.19 -0.71 -10.92
N VAL A 56 -0.37 -2.01 -11.05
CA VAL A 56 -0.53 -2.90 -9.90
C VAL A 56 0.84 -3.51 -9.58
N TYR A 57 1.41 -3.16 -8.43
CA TYR A 57 2.65 -3.76 -7.94
C TYR A 57 2.32 -5.09 -7.24
N ASP A 58 2.73 -6.21 -7.87
CA ASP A 58 2.55 -7.56 -7.34
C ASP A 58 3.88 -8.11 -6.79
N TYR A 59 3.88 -8.57 -5.56
CA TYR A 59 5.05 -9.11 -4.88
C TYR A 59 4.71 -10.37 -4.08
N ARG A 60 5.74 -11.18 -3.74
CA ARG A 60 5.56 -12.42 -2.97
C ARG A 60 5.57 -12.11 -1.48
N THR A 61 4.42 -11.77 -0.94
CA THR A 61 4.21 -11.23 0.41
C THR A 61 4.80 -12.04 1.56
N THR A 62 5.03 -13.35 1.39
CA THR A 62 5.47 -14.25 2.47
C THR A 62 6.99 -14.45 2.53
N ARG A 63 7.75 -13.96 1.54
CA ARG A 63 9.15 -14.37 1.35
C ARG A 63 10.19 -13.50 2.02
N ARG A 64 9.83 -12.29 2.42
CA ARG A 64 10.74 -11.28 2.97
C ARG A 64 10.10 -10.55 4.13
N HIS A 65 10.92 -9.94 4.97
CA HIS A 65 10.48 -9.02 6.00
C HIS A 65 9.93 -7.71 5.41
N ILE A 66 9.17 -6.95 6.20
CA ILE A 66 8.53 -5.70 5.75
C ILE A 66 9.56 -4.72 5.20
N VAL A 67 10.69 -4.55 5.88
CA VAL A 67 11.76 -3.62 5.45
C VAL A 67 12.33 -4.00 4.09
N GLU A 68 12.59 -5.29 3.86
CA GLU A 68 13.10 -5.78 2.58
C GLU A 68 12.10 -5.56 1.44
N HIS A 69 10.81 -5.83 1.68
CA HIS A 69 9.75 -5.56 0.72
C HIS A 69 9.58 -4.06 0.43
N GLY A 70 9.72 -3.21 1.46
CA GLY A 70 9.66 -1.76 1.30
C GLY A 70 10.79 -1.22 0.44
N ARG A 71 12.03 -1.73 0.62
CA ARG A 71 13.17 -1.42 -0.25
C ARG A 71 12.96 -1.90 -1.68
N GLU A 72 12.41 -3.10 -1.88
CA GLU A 72 12.05 -3.58 -3.22
C GLU A 72 11.01 -2.68 -3.89
N LEU A 73 10.05 -2.13 -3.12
CA LEU A 73 9.08 -1.17 -3.63
C LEU A 73 9.78 0.14 -4.02
N ALA A 74 10.69 0.68 -3.20
CA ALA A 74 11.48 1.87 -3.54
C ALA A 74 12.28 1.66 -4.82
N ASP A 75 12.99 0.55 -4.94
CA ASP A 75 13.73 0.18 -6.15
C ASP A 75 12.83 0.08 -7.38
N PHE A 76 11.63 -0.46 -7.21
CA PHE A 76 10.66 -0.54 -8.28
C PHE A 76 10.22 0.85 -8.74
N LEU A 77 9.92 1.76 -7.80
CA LEU A 77 9.54 3.13 -8.10
C LEU A 77 10.69 3.90 -8.76
N CYS A 78 11.91 3.77 -8.24
CA CYS A 78 13.10 4.42 -8.80
C CYS A 78 13.40 4.04 -10.26
N ARG A 79 13.13 2.78 -10.64
CA ARG A 79 13.35 2.30 -12.02
C ARG A 79 12.30 2.79 -13.02
N ARG A 80 11.26 3.46 -12.53
CA ARG A 80 10.22 4.06 -13.36
C ARG A 80 10.59 5.51 -13.63
N GLU A 81 10.70 5.85 -14.90
CA GLU A 81 10.91 7.23 -15.35
C GLU A 81 9.59 8.01 -15.29
N MET A 82 8.94 7.99 -14.12
CA MET A 82 7.70 8.72 -13.86
C MET A 82 8.05 9.96 -13.05
N PRO A 83 7.72 11.17 -13.53
CA PRO A 83 8.05 12.41 -12.81
C PRO A 83 7.29 12.52 -11.50
N GLN A 84 6.05 12.07 -11.49
CA GLN A 84 5.18 12.01 -10.31
C GLN A 84 4.32 10.76 -10.33
N ILE A 85 4.01 10.23 -9.12
CA ILE A 85 3.10 9.11 -8.91
C ILE A 85 2.23 9.35 -7.68
N ASP A 86 1.05 8.74 -7.66
CA ASP A 86 0.27 8.54 -6.45
C ASP A 86 0.39 7.09 -5.97
N LEU A 87 0.34 6.87 -4.65
CA LEU A 87 0.32 5.53 -4.07
C LEU A 87 -1.05 5.23 -3.46
N VAL A 88 -1.57 4.04 -3.72
CA VAL A 88 -2.71 3.48 -2.99
C VAL A 88 -2.32 2.11 -2.46
N THR A 89 -2.38 1.94 -1.16
CA THR A 89 -1.92 0.72 -0.50
C THR A 89 -3.05 0.06 0.29
N HIS A 90 -2.95 -1.24 0.48
CA HIS A 90 -3.86 -1.98 1.35
C HIS A 90 -3.07 -2.73 2.42
N SER A 91 -3.50 -2.63 3.70
CA SER A 91 -2.96 -3.40 4.82
C SER A 91 -1.43 -3.28 4.92
N MET A 92 -0.68 -4.39 4.97
CA MET A 92 0.79 -4.42 4.99
C MET A 92 1.44 -3.55 3.90
N GLY A 93 0.76 -3.35 2.75
CA GLY A 93 1.24 -2.45 1.70
C GLY A 93 1.50 -1.02 2.18
N GLY A 94 0.75 -0.54 3.20
CA GLY A 94 0.98 0.76 3.83
C GLY A 94 2.30 0.82 4.62
N LEU A 95 2.70 -0.30 5.23
CA LEU A 95 3.98 -0.40 5.93
C LEU A 95 5.17 -0.43 4.95
N LEU A 96 5.00 -1.15 3.83
CA LEU A 96 5.98 -1.12 2.74
C LEU A 96 6.17 0.30 2.21
N ALA A 97 5.06 1.05 2.06
CA ALA A 97 5.11 2.43 1.63
C ALA A 97 5.92 3.31 2.61
N ARG A 98 5.76 3.14 3.93
CA ARG A 98 6.57 3.88 4.93
C ARG A 98 8.06 3.71 4.67
N VAL A 99 8.52 2.47 4.50
CA VAL A 99 9.92 2.17 4.21
C VAL A 99 10.33 2.75 2.86
N ALA A 100 9.54 2.52 1.82
CA ALA A 100 9.85 3.01 0.48
C ALA A 100 9.97 4.54 0.42
N LEU A 101 9.10 5.27 1.12
CA LEU A 101 9.14 6.73 1.19
C LEU A 101 10.43 7.24 1.87
N ALA A 102 10.88 6.57 2.94
CA ALA A 102 12.12 6.90 3.60
C ALA A 102 13.34 6.66 2.68
N GLU A 103 13.38 5.53 1.97
CA GLU A 103 14.44 5.23 0.99
C GLU A 103 14.46 6.23 -0.18
N LEU A 104 13.28 6.62 -0.67
CA LEU A 104 13.15 7.64 -1.71
C LEU A 104 13.63 9.01 -1.22
N ALA A 105 13.28 9.40 0.01
CA ALA A 105 13.74 10.65 0.62
C ALA A 105 15.27 10.65 0.77
N ALA A 106 15.85 9.55 1.28
CA ALA A 106 17.29 9.39 1.46
C ALA A 106 18.09 9.50 0.14
N THR A 107 17.47 9.13 -0.99
CA THR A 107 18.07 9.22 -2.33
C THR A 107 17.72 10.52 -3.09
N GLY A 108 17.07 11.48 -2.42
CA GLY A 108 16.65 12.75 -3.02
C GLY A 108 15.47 12.62 -4.01
N ARG A 109 14.78 11.49 -4.01
CA ARG A 109 13.65 11.19 -4.91
C ARG A 109 12.28 11.28 -4.22
N GLY A 110 12.22 11.76 -2.98
CA GLY A 110 10.97 11.89 -2.22
C GLY A 110 9.88 12.65 -2.96
N GLY A 111 10.23 13.70 -3.69
CA GLY A 111 9.29 14.51 -4.45
C GLY A 111 8.58 13.80 -5.63
N MET A 112 8.96 12.57 -5.97
CA MET A 112 8.25 11.81 -6.99
C MET A 112 6.89 11.28 -6.51
N VAL A 113 6.67 11.14 -5.20
CA VAL A 113 5.38 10.70 -4.64
C VAL A 113 4.55 11.92 -4.29
N HIS A 114 3.44 12.11 -5.02
CA HIS A 114 2.56 13.25 -4.85
C HIS A 114 1.60 13.06 -3.67
N ARG A 115 0.73 12.03 -3.72
CA ARG A 115 -0.23 11.72 -2.64
C ARG A 115 -0.32 10.22 -2.37
N ILE A 116 -0.73 9.90 -1.15
CA ILE A 116 -0.80 8.51 -0.68
C ILE A 116 -2.14 8.28 -0.02
N VAL A 117 -2.83 7.20 -0.40
CA VAL A 117 -4.00 6.71 0.34
C VAL A 117 -3.70 5.30 0.84
N MET A 118 -3.86 5.10 2.14
CA MET A 118 -3.65 3.82 2.80
C MET A 118 -4.99 3.25 3.29
N LEU A 119 -5.33 2.05 2.81
CA LEU A 119 -6.55 1.34 3.18
C LEU A 119 -6.22 0.35 4.30
N ALA A 120 -6.78 0.57 5.48
CA ALA A 120 -6.63 -0.26 6.68
C ALA A 120 -5.16 -0.66 7.00
N PRO A 121 -4.22 0.29 7.07
CA PRO A 121 -2.81 -0.02 7.35
C PRO A 121 -2.62 -0.37 8.85
N PRO A 122 -1.88 -1.46 9.21
CA PRO A 122 -1.61 -1.82 10.60
C PRO A 122 -0.35 -1.10 11.13
N HIS A 123 -0.40 0.23 11.28
CA HIS A 123 0.75 1.05 11.67
C HIS A 123 1.28 0.76 13.09
N HIS A 124 0.43 0.20 13.95
CA HIS A 124 0.77 -0.22 15.31
C HIS A 124 0.62 -1.73 15.53
N GLY A 125 0.70 -2.52 14.43
CA GLY A 125 0.60 -3.97 14.49
C GLY A 125 -0.83 -4.51 14.39
N SER A 126 -0.94 -5.82 14.53
CA SER A 126 -2.17 -6.58 14.41
C SER A 126 -2.23 -7.71 15.44
N ALA A 127 -3.25 -7.72 16.29
CA ALA A 127 -3.48 -8.78 17.25
C ALA A 127 -3.66 -10.16 16.56
N VAL A 128 -4.22 -10.18 15.35
CA VAL A 128 -4.35 -11.41 14.56
C VAL A 128 -2.97 -11.92 14.14
N ALA A 129 -2.04 -11.04 13.75
CA ALA A 129 -0.67 -11.44 13.44
C ALA A 129 0.03 -12.00 14.69
N THR A 130 -0.16 -11.38 15.84
CA THR A 130 0.34 -11.86 17.13
C THR A 130 -0.16 -13.27 17.42
N ALA A 131 -1.47 -13.49 17.34
CA ALA A 131 -2.07 -14.80 17.59
C ALA A 131 -1.54 -15.88 16.64
N TRP A 132 -1.28 -15.55 15.36
CA TRP A 132 -0.69 -16.49 14.41
C TRP A 132 0.75 -16.84 14.78
N VAL A 133 1.55 -15.88 15.21
CA VAL A 133 2.94 -16.13 15.65
C VAL A 133 2.95 -17.01 16.90
N GLU A 134 2.02 -16.80 17.84
CA GLU A 134 1.98 -17.53 19.10
C GLU A 134 1.44 -18.96 18.99
N HIS A 135 0.43 -19.17 18.17
CA HIS A 135 -0.31 -20.42 18.15
C HIS A 135 0.02 -21.34 16.97
N PHE A 136 0.73 -20.84 15.94
CA PHE A 136 1.12 -21.60 14.76
C PHE A 136 2.66 -21.60 14.57
N ALA A 137 3.35 -22.48 15.28
CA ALA A 137 4.81 -22.55 15.33
C ALA A 137 5.54 -22.44 13.97
N PRO A 138 5.07 -23.04 12.84
CA PRO A 138 5.76 -22.86 11.56
C PRO A 138 5.46 -21.51 10.87
N SER A 139 4.49 -20.71 11.35
CA SER A 139 4.03 -19.51 10.66
C SER A 139 5.13 -18.43 10.46
N PRO A 140 6.02 -18.15 11.43
CA PRO A 140 7.10 -17.17 11.23
C PRO A 140 8.10 -17.57 10.14
N PHE A 141 8.31 -18.86 9.92
CA PHE A 141 9.20 -19.37 8.90
C PHE A 141 8.56 -19.40 7.51
N LEU A 142 7.27 -19.65 7.44
CA LEU A 142 6.50 -19.72 6.19
C LEU A 142 6.07 -18.33 5.70
N VAL A 143 5.80 -17.42 6.63
CA VAL A 143 5.30 -16.07 6.38
C VAL A 143 6.20 -15.07 7.11
N ARG A 144 7.33 -14.75 6.50
CA ARG A 144 8.40 -13.95 7.12
C ARG A 144 7.96 -12.58 7.68
N PRO A 145 7.03 -11.82 7.06
CA PRO A 145 6.63 -10.54 7.64
C PRO A 145 5.63 -10.66 8.80
N LEU A 146 5.21 -11.87 9.16
CA LEU A 146 4.19 -12.05 10.21
C LEU A 146 4.68 -11.59 11.59
N PRO A 147 5.92 -11.91 12.05
CA PRO A 147 6.47 -11.36 13.28
C PRO A 147 6.61 -9.83 13.26
N ASP A 148 6.93 -9.25 12.08
CA ASP A 148 7.05 -7.80 11.93
C ASP A 148 5.72 -7.07 12.14
N LEU A 149 4.59 -7.77 11.86
CA LEU A 149 3.22 -7.27 11.99
C LEU A 149 2.60 -7.49 13.36
N ALA A 150 3.26 -8.20 14.27
CA ALA A 150 2.70 -8.48 15.58
C ALA A 150 2.46 -7.19 16.37
N ASP A 151 1.39 -7.17 17.17
CA ASP A 151 1.12 -6.10 18.13
C ASP A 151 1.90 -6.38 19.42
N ARG A 152 3.23 -6.23 19.34
CA ARG A 152 4.18 -6.43 20.43
C ARG A 152 5.25 -5.35 20.36
N PRO A 153 5.77 -4.87 21.52
CA PRO A 153 6.78 -3.80 21.54
C PRO A 153 8.01 -4.08 20.67
N GLU A 154 8.40 -5.34 20.54
CA GLU A 154 9.60 -5.76 19.80
C GLU A 154 9.36 -5.94 18.31
N ALA A 155 8.11 -5.82 17.84
CA ALA A 155 7.78 -6.01 16.44
C ALA A 155 8.30 -4.84 15.58
N ALA A 156 8.90 -5.18 14.45
CA ALA A 156 9.54 -4.20 13.55
C ALA A 156 8.59 -3.08 13.07
N VAL A 157 7.27 -3.29 13.12
CA VAL A 157 6.28 -2.28 12.74
C VAL A 157 6.41 -0.98 13.54
N HIS A 158 6.85 -1.06 14.81
CA HIS A 158 7.01 0.10 15.70
C HIS A 158 8.25 0.94 15.35
N ASP A 159 9.27 0.32 14.79
CA ASP A 159 10.54 0.95 14.39
C ASP A 159 10.53 1.44 12.94
N LEU A 160 9.46 1.20 12.19
CA LEU A 160 9.38 1.67 10.81
C LEU A 160 9.39 3.21 10.75
N PRO A 161 10.05 3.80 9.74
CA PRO A 161 10.13 5.25 9.60
C PRO A 161 8.73 5.88 9.50
N VAL A 162 8.58 7.06 10.06
CA VAL A 162 7.40 7.91 9.87
C VAL A 162 7.66 8.82 8.66
N PRO A 163 6.89 8.72 7.59
CA PRO A 163 7.08 9.57 6.42
C PRO A 163 6.74 11.03 6.74
N GLU A 164 7.68 11.93 6.56
CA GLU A 164 7.48 13.38 6.75
C GLU A 164 7.40 14.09 5.40
N GLY A 165 6.58 15.13 5.34
CA GLY A 165 6.44 15.94 4.12
C GLY A 165 5.55 15.35 3.03
N TYR A 166 4.82 14.27 3.32
CA TYR A 166 3.89 13.65 2.38
C TYR A 166 2.43 13.91 2.74
N GLU A 167 1.57 14.05 1.73
CA GLU A 167 0.11 14.11 1.93
C GLU A 167 -0.43 12.67 2.01
N ILE A 168 -0.72 12.21 3.24
CA ILE A 168 -1.20 10.85 3.51
C ILE A 168 -2.64 10.90 4.01
N GLY A 169 -3.53 10.22 3.28
CA GLY A 169 -4.90 9.94 3.71
C GLY A 169 -5.06 8.48 4.13
N ILE A 170 -5.77 8.24 5.22
CA ILE A 170 -6.05 6.89 5.71
C ILE A 170 -7.55 6.62 5.68
N ILE A 171 -7.93 5.46 5.14
CA ILE A 171 -9.30 4.96 5.15
C ILE A 171 -9.32 3.68 5.99
N ALA A 172 -9.97 3.72 7.14
CA ALA A 172 -10.11 2.60 8.07
C ALA A 172 -11.48 1.94 7.95
N GLY A 173 -11.55 0.65 8.25
CA GLY A 173 -12.81 -0.10 8.28
C GLY A 173 -13.38 -0.20 9.69
N ARG A 174 -14.65 0.23 9.90
CA ARG A 174 -15.33 0.13 11.19
C ARG A 174 -15.44 -1.32 11.71
N PHE A 175 -15.62 -2.26 10.78
CA PHE A 175 -15.81 -3.69 11.09
C PHE A 175 -14.57 -4.51 10.75
N ASP A 176 -13.39 -3.87 10.80
CA ASP A 176 -12.12 -4.54 10.57
C ASP A 176 -11.77 -5.42 11.77
N ASN A 177 -11.72 -6.74 11.55
CA ASN A 177 -11.41 -7.74 12.56
C ASN A 177 -9.91 -8.15 12.60
N LYS A 178 -9.07 -7.51 11.78
CA LYS A 178 -7.64 -7.79 11.71
C LYS A 178 -6.78 -6.62 12.21
N VAL A 179 -7.24 -5.40 11.96
CA VAL A 179 -6.53 -4.18 12.31
C VAL A 179 -7.51 -3.28 13.07
N SER A 180 -7.18 -2.93 14.31
CA SER A 180 -8.00 -2.00 15.09
C SER A 180 -7.96 -0.59 14.51
N LEU A 181 -9.00 0.20 14.74
CA LEU A 181 -9.03 1.60 14.29
C LEU A 181 -7.83 2.39 14.83
N SER A 182 -7.47 2.19 16.11
CA SER A 182 -6.29 2.83 16.70
C SER A 182 -4.98 2.45 16.00
N SER A 183 -4.86 1.19 15.53
CA SER A 183 -3.68 0.73 14.81
C SER A 183 -3.54 1.34 13.41
N THR A 184 -4.60 1.91 12.84
CA THR A 184 -4.54 2.52 11.50
C THR A 184 -3.96 3.93 11.50
N HIS A 185 -3.92 4.62 12.64
CA HIS A 185 -3.40 5.98 12.74
C HIS A 185 -1.89 6.06 12.49
N LEU A 186 -1.47 7.12 11.79
CA LEU A 186 -0.07 7.42 11.52
C LEU A 186 0.24 8.86 11.90
N ARG A 187 1.29 9.07 12.66
CA ARG A 187 1.76 10.44 12.96
C ARG A 187 2.05 11.20 11.67
N GLY A 188 1.46 12.40 11.54
CA GLY A 188 1.62 13.22 10.34
C GLY A 188 0.66 12.89 9.20
N GLU A 189 -0.30 11.98 9.40
CA GLU A 189 -1.40 11.79 8.44
C GLU A 189 -2.17 13.09 8.23
N ARG A 190 -2.51 13.41 6.99
CA ARG A 190 -3.26 14.61 6.65
C ARG A 190 -4.75 14.47 6.92
N ALA A 191 -5.30 13.28 6.70
CA ALA A 191 -6.70 12.98 6.92
C ALA A 191 -6.90 11.50 7.23
N HIS A 192 -7.88 11.20 8.10
CA HIS A 192 -8.31 9.86 8.47
C HIS A 192 -9.82 9.77 8.42
N VAL A 193 -10.35 8.74 7.77
CA VAL A 193 -11.79 8.50 7.67
C VAL A 193 -12.12 7.03 7.95
N VAL A 194 -13.24 6.80 8.61
CA VAL A 194 -13.74 5.45 8.92
C VAL A 194 -14.98 5.17 8.08
N ILE A 195 -14.97 4.05 7.36
CA ILE A 195 -16.09 3.59 6.55
C ILE A 195 -16.64 2.25 7.04
N ASP A 196 -17.86 1.92 6.67
CA ASP A 196 -18.51 0.65 7.03
C ASP A 196 -17.98 -0.50 6.15
N SER A 197 -16.84 -1.04 6.56
CA SER A 197 -16.14 -2.13 5.87
C SER A 197 -15.37 -3.01 6.84
N GLY A 198 -15.17 -4.28 6.47
CA GLY A 198 -14.16 -5.16 7.05
C GLY A 198 -12.84 -5.06 6.29
N HIS A 199 -11.78 -5.67 6.84
CA HIS A 199 -10.40 -5.59 6.34
C HIS A 199 -10.22 -6.02 4.87
N ALA A 200 -10.66 -7.25 4.56
CA ALA A 200 -10.32 -7.91 3.29
C ALA A 200 -11.02 -7.32 2.06
N PHE A 201 -12.08 -6.55 2.25
CA PHE A 201 -12.92 -6.06 1.15
C PHE A 201 -12.97 -4.54 1.07
N ILE A 202 -12.21 -3.82 1.88
CA ILE A 202 -12.22 -2.36 1.91
C ILE A 202 -11.93 -1.74 0.53
N MET A 203 -10.98 -2.31 -0.24
CA MET A 203 -10.65 -1.86 -1.59
C MET A 203 -11.79 -2.06 -2.60
N ASN A 204 -12.76 -2.93 -2.28
CA ASN A 204 -13.91 -3.21 -3.15
C ASN A 204 -15.12 -2.31 -2.84
N ARG A 205 -15.09 -1.57 -1.72
CA ARG A 205 -16.18 -0.66 -1.34
C ARG A 205 -16.20 0.54 -2.28
N PRO A 206 -17.37 0.86 -2.87
CA PRO A 206 -17.49 2.07 -3.70
C PRO A 206 -17.09 3.34 -2.97
N GLU A 207 -17.45 3.45 -1.70
CA GLU A 207 -17.11 4.57 -0.83
C GLU A 207 -15.58 4.75 -0.72
N ALA A 208 -14.83 3.68 -0.44
CA ALA A 208 -13.37 3.72 -0.39
C ALA A 208 -12.75 4.21 -1.71
N ARG A 209 -13.30 3.76 -2.85
CA ARG A 209 -12.83 4.17 -4.17
C ARG A 209 -13.06 5.66 -4.43
N HIS A 210 -14.24 6.17 -4.13
CA HIS A 210 -14.56 7.58 -4.31
C HIS A 210 -13.76 8.47 -3.37
N LEU A 211 -13.62 8.10 -2.10
CA LEU A 211 -12.77 8.81 -1.14
C LEU A 211 -11.31 8.82 -1.59
N THR A 212 -10.79 7.66 -2.05
CA THR A 212 -9.43 7.57 -2.59
C THR A 212 -9.23 8.55 -3.74
N LEU A 213 -10.10 8.51 -4.76
CA LEU A 213 -9.95 9.40 -5.92
C LEU A 213 -9.98 10.86 -5.49
N ARG A 214 -10.93 11.23 -4.63
CA ARG A 214 -11.03 12.59 -4.10
C ARG A 214 -9.76 13.03 -3.40
N PHE A 215 -9.24 12.19 -2.47
CA PHE A 215 -8.00 12.54 -1.77
C PHE A 215 -6.82 12.70 -2.73
N LEU A 216 -6.69 11.82 -3.73
CA LEU A 216 -5.64 11.94 -4.75
C LEU A 216 -5.77 13.21 -5.60
N GLU A 217 -6.97 13.76 -5.74
CA GLU A 217 -7.23 15.00 -6.49
C GLU A 217 -7.13 16.27 -5.63
N THR A 218 -7.54 16.23 -4.38
CA THR A 218 -7.72 17.42 -3.54
C THR A 218 -6.86 17.46 -2.27
N GLY A 219 -6.32 16.31 -1.82
CA GLY A 219 -5.66 16.18 -0.52
C GLY A 219 -6.62 16.13 0.67
N SER A 220 -7.94 15.95 0.44
CA SER A 220 -8.96 15.84 1.49
C SER A 220 -9.98 14.76 1.16
N PHE A 221 -10.62 14.20 2.20
CA PHE A 221 -11.79 13.32 2.05
C PHE A 221 -13.11 14.10 2.06
N ASP A 222 -13.11 15.37 2.49
CA ASP A 222 -14.30 16.19 2.61
C ASP A 222 -14.87 16.56 1.23
N LYS A 223 -16.20 16.69 1.16
CA LYS A 223 -16.87 17.32 0.02
C LYS A 223 -16.73 18.82 0.19
N ASN A 224 -16.07 19.48 -0.76
CA ASN A 224 -16.19 20.93 -0.90
C ASN A 224 -17.62 21.31 -1.25
#